data_7084482d6b06de8f504fbf8e5b315a9e
#
_entry.id   7084482d6b06de8f504fbf8e5b315a9e
#
_cell.length_a   1.000
_cell.length_b   1.000
_cell.length_c   1.000
_cell.angle_alpha   90.00
_cell.angle_beta   90.00
_cell.angle_gamma   90.00
#
_symmetry.space_group_name_H-M   'P 1'
#
loop_
_entity.id
_entity.type
_entity.pdbx_description
1 polymer ?
#
loop_
_entity_poly.entity_id
_entity_poly.type
_entity_poly.pdbx_seq_one_letter_code
_entity_poly.pdbx_strand_id
1 'polypeptide(L)'
;DFYGGKIRIITTGGLYYNNGTTESHNYTGNTDNLDDAYTSSPKGIKIGTKNQHGVLNITDGDIMIRTTGNNAEGMESKGTLDISGGKVVISAHDDAINSSSDMTISGGTIVAVGTNNDAIAPNSKMYLKGGTIIAMGGSGVETGIDIDEQHKLYITGSSLFSIGGRTDVPLGSTTQGIICTSGSVTSNGTVTIKSGNNTIATFT
;
A
#
# COMPACT_ATOMS: atom_id res chain seq x y z
N ASP A 1 -16.67 1.36 7.69
CA ASP A 1 -16.28 0.13 8.39
C ASP A 1 -16.68 -1.10 7.62
N PHE A 2 -15.75 -2.08 7.52
CA PHE A 2 -16.01 -3.39 6.92
C PHE A 2 -15.95 -4.46 8.01
N TYR A 3 -17.07 -5.12 8.24
CA TYR A 3 -17.22 -6.14 9.28
C TYR A 3 -17.32 -7.57 8.71
N GLY A 4 -17.23 -7.72 7.38
CA GLY A 4 -17.32 -9.00 6.70
C GLY A 4 -17.91 -8.88 5.29
N GLY A 5 -18.13 -10.03 4.64
CA GLY A 5 -18.64 -10.08 3.28
C GLY A 5 -17.56 -10.09 2.21
N LYS A 6 -17.97 -9.96 0.94
CA LYS A 6 -17.05 -9.96 -0.21
C LYS A 6 -17.20 -8.69 -1.02
N ILE A 7 -16.07 -8.04 -1.31
CA ILE A 7 -16.00 -6.87 -2.18
C ILE A 7 -15.00 -7.15 -3.29
N ARG A 8 -15.42 -6.88 -4.51
CA ARG A 8 -14.54 -6.91 -5.68
C ARG A 8 -14.70 -5.61 -6.46
N ILE A 9 -13.61 -4.87 -6.61
CA ILE A 9 -13.57 -3.62 -7.36
C ILE A 9 -12.50 -3.75 -8.45
N ILE A 10 -12.87 -3.40 -9.68
CA ILE A 10 -11.96 -3.29 -10.81
C ILE A 10 -12.22 -1.94 -11.47
N THR A 11 -11.20 -1.11 -11.54
CA THR A 11 -11.25 0.17 -12.25
C THR A 11 -10.13 0.24 -13.28
N THR A 12 -10.42 0.86 -14.41
CA THR A 12 -9.48 1.07 -15.53
C THR A 12 -9.29 2.54 -15.88
N GLY A 13 -10.03 3.45 -15.21
CA GLY A 13 -9.89 4.89 -15.39
C GLY A 13 -8.54 5.38 -14.88
N GLY A 14 -7.91 6.27 -15.61
CA GLY A 14 -6.67 6.91 -15.24
C GLY A 14 -6.89 8.31 -14.67
N LEU A 15 -5.80 9.02 -14.41
CA LEU A 15 -5.82 10.39 -13.88
C LEU A 15 -6.69 11.30 -14.75
N TYR A 16 -7.71 11.88 -14.15
CA TYR A 16 -8.50 12.92 -14.79
C TYR A 16 -7.79 14.27 -14.65
N TYR A 17 -7.73 15.01 -15.72
CA TYR A 17 -7.19 16.36 -15.76
C TYR A 17 -8.11 17.27 -16.56
N ASN A 18 -8.45 18.43 -16.02
CA ASN A 18 -9.19 19.47 -16.71
C ASN A 18 -8.82 20.86 -16.17
N ASN A 19 -8.14 21.66 -16.95
CA ASN A 19 -7.79 23.04 -16.62
C ASN A 19 -8.66 24.12 -17.30
N GLY A 20 -9.78 23.70 -17.87
CA GLY A 20 -10.69 24.57 -18.64
C GLY A 20 -10.34 24.74 -20.13
N THR A 21 -9.13 24.37 -20.53
CA THR A 21 -8.66 24.39 -21.93
C THR A 21 -8.33 22.99 -22.44
N THR A 22 -7.84 22.15 -21.59
CA THR A 22 -7.47 20.75 -21.89
C THR A 22 -8.20 19.83 -20.94
N GLU A 23 -8.86 18.81 -21.48
CA GLU A 23 -9.49 17.75 -20.71
C GLU A 23 -8.92 16.39 -21.11
N SER A 24 -8.60 15.56 -20.14
CA SER A 24 -8.14 14.19 -20.34
C SER A 24 -8.69 13.26 -19.26
N HIS A 25 -9.20 12.10 -19.66
CA HIS A 25 -9.66 11.04 -18.74
C HIS A 25 -8.59 9.97 -18.47
N ASN A 26 -7.41 10.14 -19.02
CA ASN A 26 -6.23 9.31 -18.76
C ASN A 26 -4.99 10.16 -19.05
N TYR A 27 -4.76 11.17 -18.22
CA TYR A 27 -3.64 12.08 -18.39
C TYR A 27 -2.33 11.37 -18.09
N THR A 28 -1.37 11.49 -18.99
CA THR A 28 -0.06 10.85 -18.92
C THR A 28 1.10 11.86 -18.98
N GLY A 29 0.79 13.15 -18.92
CA GLY A 29 1.80 14.21 -18.88
C GLY A 29 2.46 14.35 -17.51
N ASN A 30 3.36 15.31 -17.39
CA ASN A 30 4.03 15.60 -16.12
C ASN A 30 3.01 16.02 -15.06
N THR A 31 3.05 15.39 -13.90
CA THR A 31 2.15 15.62 -12.77
C THR A 31 2.77 16.43 -11.64
N ASP A 32 4.10 16.68 -11.66
CA ASP A 32 4.85 17.30 -10.55
C ASP A 32 4.37 18.70 -10.15
N ASN A 33 3.72 19.40 -11.07
CA ASN A 33 3.25 20.76 -10.85
C ASN A 33 1.77 20.95 -11.18
N LEU A 34 1.00 19.86 -11.24
CA LEU A 34 -0.43 19.97 -11.48
C LEU A 34 -1.14 20.44 -10.21
N ASP A 35 -1.99 21.45 -10.36
CA ASP A 35 -2.85 21.88 -9.27
C ASP A 35 -3.92 20.82 -8.99
N ASP A 36 -4.04 20.40 -7.74
CA ASP A 36 -5.06 19.46 -7.26
C ASP A 36 -6.48 19.86 -7.66
N ALA A 37 -6.72 21.16 -7.90
CA ALA A 37 -8.00 21.68 -8.37
C ALA A 37 -8.37 21.17 -9.78
N TYR A 38 -7.38 20.80 -10.59
CA TYR A 38 -7.56 20.36 -11.96
C TYR A 38 -7.41 18.86 -12.16
N THR A 39 -7.07 18.11 -11.11
CA THR A 39 -6.79 16.70 -11.19
C THR A 39 -7.67 15.88 -10.26
N SER A 40 -7.93 14.64 -10.66
CA SER A 40 -8.56 13.63 -9.82
C SER A 40 -8.05 12.26 -10.18
N SER A 41 -7.32 11.61 -9.26
CA SER A 41 -6.86 10.24 -9.45
C SER A 41 -7.94 9.25 -9.02
N PRO A 42 -8.20 8.20 -9.83
CA PRO A 42 -9.17 7.17 -9.47
C PRO A 42 -8.70 6.36 -8.27
N LYS A 43 -9.65 5.90 -7.47
CA LYS A 43 -9.41 5.02 -6.34
C LYS A 43 -10.43 3.90 -6.32
N GLY A 44 -10.00 2.71 -5.90
CA GLY A 44 -10.93 1.61 -5.66
C GLY A 44 -11.85 1.92 -4.47
N ILE A 45 -11.27 2.31 -3.36
CA ILE A 45 -11.98 2.78 -2.15
C ILE A 45 -11.35 4.10 -1.71
N LYS A 46 -12.20 5.09 -1.44
CA LYS A 46 -11.78 6.36 -0.84
C LYS A 46 -12.68 6.73 0.32
N ILE A 47 -12.07 7.03 1.47
CA ILE A 47 -12.78 7.49 2.67
C ILE A 47 -12.27 8.87 3.08
N GLY A 48 -13.18 9.81 3.16
CA GLY A 48 -12.88 11.18 3.53
C GLY A 48 -12.45 12.07 2.36
N THR A 49 -12.17 13.30 2.67
CA THR A 49 -11.69 14.35 1.77
C THR A 49 -10.57 15.14 2.44
N LYS A 50 -9.91 16.04 1.71
CA LYS A 50 -8.88 16.94 2.26
C LYS A 50 -9.39 17.75 3.48
N ASN A 51 -10.68 18.09 3.49
CA ASN A 51 -11.31 18.92 4.54
C ASN A 51 -12.14 18.11 5.56
N GLN A 52 -12.39 16.84 5.28
CA GLN A 52 -13.10 15.92 6.16
C GLN A 52 -12.32 14.60 6.24
N HIS A 53 -11.52 14.49 7.26
CA HIS A 53 -10.74 13.28 7.49
C HIS A 53 -11.69 12.10 7.73
N GLY A 54 -11.44 11.01 7.02
CA GLY A 54 -12.18 9.76 7.19
C GLY A 54 -11.44 8.81 8.11
N VAL A 55 -12.14 7.79 8.56
CA VAL A 55 -11.56 6.64 9.25
C VAL A 55 -11.98 5.39 8.51
N LEU A 56 -11.04 4.56 8.12
CA LEU A 56 -11.30 3.29 7.48
C LEU A 56 -10.92 2.16 8.42
N ASN A 57 -11.91 1.36 8.82
CA ASN A 57 -11.69 0.17 9.63
C ASN A 57 -12.10 -1.09 8.86
N ILE A 58 -11.22 -2.08 8.83
CA ILE A 58 -11.47 -3.40 8.26
C ILE A 58 -11.24 -4.43 9.36
N THR A 59 -12.33 -5.05 9.82
CA THR A 59 -12.26 -6.05 10.88
C THR A 59 -12.39 -7.47 10.37
N ASP A 60 -13.01 -7.66 9.19
CA ASP A 60 -13.19 -8.94 8.52
C ASP A 60 -13.59 -8.72 7.05
N GLY A 61 -13.72 -9.79 6.28
CA GLY A 61 -14.18 -9.80 4.89
C GLY A 61 -13.10 -10.24 3.89
N ASP A 62 -13.54 -10.43 2.64
CA ASP A 62 -12.70 -10.77 1.50
C ASP A 62 -12.76 -9.59 0.49
N ILE A 63 -11.76 -8.75 0.51
CA ILE A 63 -11.68 -7.52 -0.27
C ILE A 63 -10.65 -7.70 -1.38
N MET A 64 -11.07 -7.55 -2.63
CA MET A 64 -10.22 -7.56 -3.79
C MET A 64 -10.38 -6.25 -4.58
N ILE A 65 -9.28 -5.56 -4.80
CA ILE A 65 -9.26 -4.31 -5.57
C ILE A 65 -8.18 -4.42 -6.65
N ARG A 66 -8.52 -4.02 -7.86
CA ARG A 66 -7.58 -3.85 -8.97
C ARG A 66 -7.83 -2.51 -9.66
N THR A 67 -6.83 -1.66 -9.65
CA THR A 67 -6.84 -0.38 -10.38
C THR A 67 -5.69 -0.36 -11.38
N THR A 68 -5.96 -0.09 -12.65
CA THR A 68 -4.97 -0.21 -13.72
C THR A 68 -4.74 1.07 -14.52
N GLY A 69 -5.53 2.10 -14.28
CA GLY A 69 -5.35 3.39 -14.94
C GLY A 69 -4.18 4.17 -14.33
N ASN A 70 -3.62 5.10 -15.10
CA ASN A 70 -2.52 5.95 -14.64
C ASN A 70 -2.88 6.69 -13.35
N ASN A 71 -1.98 6.70 -12.36
CA ASN A 71 -2.15 7.28 -11.02
C ASN A 71 -3.38 6.77 -10.25
N ALA A 72 -3.85 5.55 -10.57
CA ALA A 72 -4.99 4.96 -9.88
C ALA A 72 -4.53 4.17 -8.65
N GLU A 73 -4.95 4.63 -7.47
CA GLU A 73 -4.69 3.98 -6.20
C GLU A 73 -5.71 2.89 -5.87
N GLY A 74 -5.33 1.97 -5.01
CA GLY A 74 -6.22 0.90 -4.58
C GLY A 74 -7.21 1.36 -3.51
N MET A 75 -6.70 1.73 -2.35
CA MET A 75 -7.48 2.12 -1.17
C MET A 75 -6.85 3.33 -0.50
N GLU A 76 -7.63 4.37 -0.28
CA GLU A 76 -7.19 5.60 0.37
C GLU A 76 -8.09 5.99 1.54
N SER A 77 -7.49 6.26 2.72
CA SER A 77 -8.14 6.98 3.81
C SER A 77 -7.53 8.37 3.98
N LYS A 78 -8.34 9.41 3.93
CA LYS A 78 -7.89 10.77 4.24
C LYS A 78 -7.78 11.04 5.76
N GLY A 79 -7.79 10.00 6.55
CA GLY A 79 -7.50 9.98 7.98
C GLY A 79 -6.77 8.71 8.34
N THR A 80 -7.13 8.05 9.44
CA THR A 80 -6.53 6.78 9.86
C THR A 80 -7.05 5.59 9.05
N LEU A 81 -6.24 4.54 8.99
CA LEU A 81 -6.60 3.27 8.39
C LEU A 81 -6.20 2.13 9.33
N ASP A 82 -7.18 1.33 9.74
CA ASP A 82 -6.99 0.23 10.67
C ASP A 82 -7.49 -1.09 10.05
N ILE A 83 -6.59 -2.11 9.98
CA ILE A 83 -6.93 -3.46 9.55
C ILE A 83 -6.66 -4.41 10.71
N SER A 84 -7.71 -5.02 11.24
CA SER A 84 -7.61 -5.98 12.36
C SER A 84 -7.98 -7.41 11.96
N GLY A 85 -8.46 -7.63 10.73
CA GLY A 85 -8.84 -8.96 10.25
C GLY A 85 -9.15 -8.98 8.76
N GLY A 86 -9.68 -10.10 8.29
CA GLY A 86 -10.09 -10.30 6.90
C GLY A 86 -8.94 -10.63 5.95
N LYS A 87 -9.28 -10.69 4.67
CA LYS A 87 -8.36 -10.87 3.55
C LYS A 87 -8.46 -9.68 2.61
N VAL A 88 -7.37 -8.95 2.46
CA VAL A 88 -7.27 -7.74 1.62
C VAL A 88 -6.23 -7.99 0.54
N VAL A 89 -6.66 -8.01 -0.72
CA VAL A 89 -5.80 -8.21 -1.89
C VAL A 89 -5.96 -7.02 -2.82
N ILE A 90 -4.91 -6.24 -2.98
CA ILE A 90 -4.94 -5.01 -3.79
C ILE A 90 -3.78 -5.02 -4.77
N SER A 91 -4.08 -4.72 -6.03
CA SER A 91 -3.10 -4.38 -7.06
C SER A 91 -3.50 -3.06 -7.69
N ALA A 92 -2.65 -2.06 -7.55
CA ALA A 92 -2.88 -0.71 -8.04
C ALA A 92 -1.76 -0.26 -8.99
N HIS A 93 -2.08 0.72 -9.85
CA HIS A 93 -1.07 1.36 -10.69
C HIS A 93 -0.17 2.28 -9.83
N ASP A 94 -0.78 2.98 -8.92
CA ASP A 94 -0.18 3.85 -7.92
C ASP A 94 -0.13 3.12 -6.56
N ASP A 95 -0.24 3.81 -5.44
CA ASP A 95 -0.25 3.17 -4.13
C ASP A 95 -1.38 2.14 -3.99
N ALA A 96 -1.04 0.96 -3.46
CA ALA A 96 -2.11 -0.01 -3.22
C ALA A 96 -2.93 0.36 -1.98
N ILE A 97 -2.29 0.79 -0.90
CA ILE A 97 -2.95 1.24 0.34
C ILE A 97 -2.28 2.53 0.82
N ASN A 98 -3.07 3.59 0.93
CA ASN A 98 -2.61 4.90 1.38
C ASN A 98 -3.45 5.40 2.57
N SER A 99 -2.83 6.12 3.50
CA SER A 99 -3.54 6.86 4.55
C SER A 99 -2.87 8.21 4.82
N SER A 100 -3.67 9.25 5.00
CA SER A 100 -3.15 10.58 5.32
C SER A 100 -2.75 10.75 6.79
N SER A 101 -3.04 9.78 7.64
CA SER A 101 -2.69 9.73 9.06
C SER A 101 -2.13 8.35 9.44
N ASP A 102 -2.08 8.04 10.72
CA ASP A 102 -1.55 6.76 11.21
C ASP A 102 -2.27 5.56 10.59
N MET A 103 -1.50 4.52 10.31
CA MET A 103 -2.00 3.23 9.85
C MET A 103 -1.68 2.14 10.86
N THR A 104 -2.67 1.31 11.19
CA THR A 104 -2.46 0.14 12.05
C THR A 104 -2.90 -1.14 11.35
N ILE A 105 -2.03 -2.13 11.31
CA ILE A 105 -2.38 -3.50 10.92
C ILE A 105 -2.14 -4.40 12.13
N SER A 106 -3.23 -4.95 12.68
CA SER A 106 -3.19 -5.81 13.86
C SER A 106 -3.65 -7.25 13.60
N GLY A 107 -4.10 -7.55 12.37
CA GLY A 107 -4.54 -8.88 11.97
C GLY A 107 -4.82 -8.97 10.48
N GLY A 108 -5.35 -10.11 10.04
CA GLY A 108 -5.72 -10.37 8.66
C GLY A 108 -4.58 -10.86 7.76
N THR A 109 -4.91 -11.05 6.49
CA THR A 109 -3.97 -11.38 5.41
C THR A 109 -4.02 -10.29 4.36
N ILE A 110 -2.95 -9.56 4.21
CA ILE A 110 -2.85 -8.42 3.31
C ILE A 110 -1.85 -8.72 2.20
N VAL A 111 -2.26 -8.56 0.96
CA VAL A 111 -1.40 -8.56 -0.23
C VAL A 111 -1.61 -7.23 -0.94
N ALA A 112 -0.61 -6.37 -0.90
CA ALA A 112 -0.63 -5.05 -1.50
C ALA A 112 0.47 -4.95 -2.57
N VAL A 113 0.09 -4.54 -3.77
CA VAL A 113 1.00 -4.38 -4.91
C VAL A 113 0.78 -3.01 -5.53
N GLY A 114 1.75 -2.12 -5.40
CA GLY A 114 1.86 -0.89 -6.18
C GLY A 114 2.75 -1.16 -7.39
N THR A 115 2.21 -1.08 -8.61
CA THR A 115 2.99 -1.49 -9.79
C THR A 115 3.96 -0.42 -10.28
N ASN A 116 3.69 0.84 -10.00
CA ASN A 116 4.54 1.99 -10.36
C ASN A 116 4.78 2.95 -9.19
N ASN A 117 4.28 2.64 -8.01
CA ASN A 117 4.48 3.39 -6.78
C ASN A 117 4.55 2.42 -5.59
N ASP A 118 4.31 2.89 -4.38
CA ASP A 118 4.45 2.12 -3.16
C ASP A 118 3.31 1.13 -2.96
N ALA A 119 3.57 0.04 -2.25
CA ALA A 119 2.46 -0.87 -1.94
C ALA A 119 1.65 -0.34 -0.75
N ILE A 120 2.31 0.14 0.30
CA ILE A 120 1.66 0.69 1.49
C ILE A 120 2.36 1.99 1.88
N ALA A 121 1.65 3.11 1.82
CA ALA A 121 2.19 4.45 2.00
C ALA A 121 1.38 5.28 3.01
N PRO A 122 1.57 5.11 4.33
CA PRO A 122 0.98 6.02 5.31
C PRO A 122 1.78 7.33 5.40
N ASN A 123 1.13 8.47 5.33
CA ASN A 123 1.75 9.79 5.50
C ASN A 123 1.96 10.15 6.99
N SER A 124 2.02 9.15 7.88
CA SER A 124 2.28 9.27 9.30
C SER A 124 2.85 7.95 9.83
N LYS A 125 2.64 7.64 11.10
CA LYS A 125 3.19 6.43 11.72
C LYS A 125 2.50 5.17 11.25
N MET A 126 3.27 4.09 11.14
CA MET A 126 2.73 2.76 10.87
C MET A 126 2.99 1.79 12.00
N TYR A 127 1.95 1.06 12.38
CA TYR A 127 2.00 0.05 13.44
C TYR A 127 1.63 -1.32 12.90
N LEU A 128 2.60 -2.22 12.82
CA LEU A 128 2.40 -3.61 12.42
C LEU A 128 2.40 -4.49 13.68
N LYS A 129 1.20 -4.78 14.20
CA LYS A 129 0.98 -5.48 15.47
C LYS A 129 0.57 -6.94 15.30
N GLY A 130 0.19 -7.35 14.10
CA GLY A 130 -0.28 -8.70 13.78
C GLY A 130 -0.54 -8.89 12.28
N GLY A 131 -1.01 -10.08 11.91
CA GLY A 131 -1.35 -10.42 10.53
C GLY A 131 -0.18 -10.89 9.69
N THR A 132 -0.51 -11.29 8.44
CA THR A 132 0.43 -11.64 7.39
C THR A 132 0.35 -10.59 6.29
N ILE A 133 1.47 -9.95 6.01
CA ILE A 133 1.54 -8.81 5.10
C ILE A 133 2.57 -9.10 4.02
N ILE A 134 2.14 -9.04 2.77
CA ILE A 134 2.98 -9.07 1.59
C ILE A 134 2.78 -7.73 0.88
N ALA A 135 3.83 -6.92 0.85
CA ALA A 135 3.82 -5.58 0.26
C ALA A 135 4.89 -5.50 -0.82
N MET A 136 4.47 -5.24 -2.06
CA MET A 136 5.37 -5.17 -3.21
C MET A 136 5.19 -3.82 -3.92
N GLY A 137 6.18 -2.95 -3.81
CA GLY A 137 6.25 -1.68 -4.52
C GLY A 137 6.85 -1.81 -5.91
N GLY A 138 6.78 -0.74 -6.65
CA GLY A 138 7.37 -0.59 -7.97
C GLY A 138 8.89 -0.68 -7.99
N SER A 139 9.47 -0.33 -9.11
CA SER A 139 10.93 -0.28 -9.29
C SER A 139 11.48 1.12 -9.00
N GLY A 140 12.79 1.25 -8.87
CA GLY A 140 13.47 2.53 -8.70
C GLY A 140 13.53 2.97 -7.25
N VAL A 141 12.77 3.99 -6.87
CA VAL A 141 12.72 4.52 -5.50
C VAL A 141 11.54 3.99 -4.70
N GLU A 142 10.59 3.35 -5.37
CA GLU A 142 9.34 2.89 -4.77
C GLU A 142 9.56 1.70 -3.84
N THR A 143 8.77 1.59 -2.80
CA THR A 143 8.97 0.60 -1.73
C THR A 143 7.76 -0.31 -1.51
N GLY A 144 7.97 -1.44 -0.84
CA GLY A 144 6.84 -2.22 -0.33
C GLY A 144 6.11 -1.50 0.78
N ILE A 145 6.85 -0.79 1.64
CA ILE A 145 6.29 0.11 2.66
C ILE A 145 7.08 1.41 2.61
N ASP A 146 6.42 2.51 2.27
CA ASP A 146 6.96 3.86 2.36
C ASP A 146 6.50 4.53 3.66
N ILE A 147 7.46 5.03 4.42
CA ILE A 147 7.21 5.84 5.62
C ILE A 147 7.97 7.15 5.44
N ASP A 148 7.25 8.25 5.36
CA ASP A 148 7.85 9.58 5.35
C ASP A 148 8.97 9.66 6.41
N GLU A 149 10.14 10.17 6.03
CA GLU A 149 11.36 10.22 6.84
C GLU A 149 11.17 10.83 8.25
N GLN A 150 10.13 11.62 8.44
CA GLN A 150 9.78 12.22 9.72
C GLN A 150 8.97 11.28 10.65
N HIS A 151 8.49 10.15 10.14
CA HIS A 151 7.61 9.24 10.85
C HIS A 151 8.30 7.90 11.13
N LYS A 152 7.59 6.98 11.79
CA LYS A 152 8.18 5.73 12.28
C LYS A 152 7.33 4.53 11.95
N LEU A 153 8.02 3.47 11.52
CA LEU A 153 7.47 2.13 11.38
C LEU A 153 7.75 1.31 12.65
N TYR A 154 6.69 0.83 13.28
CA TYR A 154 6.74 -0.02 14.48
C TYR A 154 6.30 -1.44 14.10
N ILE A 155 7.17 -2.44 14.31
CA ILE A 155 6.86 -3.84 13.99
C ILE A 155 6.94 -4.66 15.27
N THR A 156 5.80 -5.13 15.77
CA THR A 156 5.70 -5.79 17.07
C THR A 156 5.07 -7.18 17.03
N GLY A 157 4.51 -7.63 15.91
CA GLY A 157 3.85 -8.92 15.87
C GLY A 157 3.40 -9.44 14.50
N SER A 158 3.78 -8.78 13.39
CA SER A 158 3.38 -9.19 12.04
C SER A 158 4.37 -10.16 11.39
N SER A 159 3.86 -11.05 10.52
CA SER A 159 4.67 -11.68 9.48
C SER A 159 4.71 -10.75 8.28
N LEU A 160 5.84 -10.10 8.04
CA LEU A 160 6.02 -9.12 6.99
C LEU A 160 7.01 -9.59 5.92
N PHE A 161 6.59 -9.50 4.65
CA PHE A 161 7.44 -9.52 3.50
C PHE A 161 7.22 -8.23 2.69
N SER A 162 8.23 -7.38 2.66
CA SER A 162 8.21 -6.11 1.95
C SER A 162 9.32 -6.08 0.93
N ILE A 163 9.01 -5.73 -0.32
CA ILE A 163 9.95 -5.68 -1.44
C ILE A 163 9.64 -4.47 -2.32
N GLY A 164 10.69 -3.85 -2.86
CA GLY A 164 10.59 -2.71 -3.77
C GLY A 164 11.96 -2.34 -4.30
N GLY A 165 12.06 -1.27 -5.07
CA GLY A 165 13.31 -0.76 -5.61
C GLY A 165 14.22 -0.15 -4.54
N ARG A 166 13.62 0.45 -3.51
CA ARG A 166 14.26 0.91 -2.27
C ARG A 166 13.64 0.16 -1.08
N THR A 167 14.29 0.10 0.05
CA THR A 167 13.73 -0.48 1.28
C THR A 167 13.87 0.52 2.40
N ASP A 168 12.75 0.95 2.97
CA ASP A 168 12.73 1.71 4.20
C ASP A 168 12.91 0.77 5.39
N VAL A 169 13.79 1.17 6.29
CA VAL A 169 14.06 0.40 7.50
C VAL A 169 13.22 0.91 8.65
N PRO A 170 12.75 0.02 9.55
CA PRO A 170 11.98 0.46 10.71
C PRO A 170 12.83 1.39 11.59
N LEU A 171 12.34 2.60 11.84
CA LEU A 171 12.94 3.57 12.77
C LEU A 171 12.24 3.55 14.14
N GLY A 172 11.16 2.80 14.27
CA GLY A 172 10.42 2.61 15.51
C GLY A 172 10.91 1.40 16.33
N SER A 173 10.29 1.18 17.48
CA SER A 173 10.55 -0.02 18.29
C SER A 173 10.06 -1.26 17.58
N THR A 174 10.90 -2.28 17.52
CA THR A 174 10.53 -3.62 17.08
C THR A 174 10.73 -4.60 18.22
N THR A 175 9.86 -5.60 18.33
CA THR A 175 9.98 -6.69 19.31
C THR A 175 10.28 -8.02 18.64
N GLN A 176 10.46 -8.02 17.31
CA GLN A 176 10.78 -9.20 16.53
C GLN A 176 12.04 -9.00 15.71
N GLY A 177 12.67 -10.10 15.28
CA GLY A 177 13.80 -10.06 14.37
C GLY A 177 13.39 -9.55 12.99
N ILE A 178 14.24 -8.72 12.41
CA ILE A 178 14.05 -8.15 11.07
C ILE A 178 15.28 -8.46 10.24
N ILE A 179 15.06 -8.88 9.00
CA ILE A 179 16.09 -9.05 7.99
C ILE A 179 15.85 -8.00 6.92
N CYS A 180 16.76 -7.04 6.80
CA CYS A 180 16.80 -6.08 5.70
C CYS A 180 18.01 -6.42 4.81
N THR A 181 17.76 -6.67 3.54
CA THR A 181 18.81 -7.01 2.58
C THR A 181 18.46 -6.48 1.21
N SER A 182 19.47 -6.27 0.39
CA SER A 182 19.32 -5.99 -1.03
C SER A 182 19.81 -7.17 -1.85
N GLY A 183 19.24 -7.36 -3.03
CA GLY A 183 19.60 -8.43 -3.95
C GLY A 183 18.81 -8.35 -5.23
N SER A 184 19.17 -9.19 -6.19
CA SER A 184 18.44 -9.33 -7.44
C SER A 184 17.79 -10.71 -7.50
N VAL A 185 16.50 -10.73 -7.85
CA VAL A 185 15.75 -11.95 -8.10
C VAL A 185 15.31 -11.93 -9.55
N THR A 186 15.52 -13.03 -10.27
CA THR A 186 15.02 -13.18 -11.64
C THR A 186 13.49 -13.35 -11.63
N SER A 187 12.83 -12.98 -12.73
CA SER A 187 11.40 -13.25 -12.89
C SER A 187 11.10 -14.73 -12.60
N ASN A 188 10.09 -15.00 -11.81
CA ASN A 188 9.74 -16.33 -11.26
C ASN A 188 10.83 -16.96 -10.38
N GLY A 189 11.75 -16.17 -9.88
CA GLY A 189 12.74 -16.61 -8.90
C GLY A 189 12.12 -16.82 -7.53
N THR A 190 12.73 -17.71 -6.74
CA THR A 190 12.26 -18.03 -5.39
C THR A 190 13.23 -17.47 -4.35
N VAL A 191 12.68 -16.72 -3.39
CA VAL A 191 13.41 -16.26 -2.20
C VAL A 191 13.05 -17.18 -1.03
N THR A 192 14.06 -17.78 -0.42
CA THR A 192 13.85 -18.64 0.75
C THR A 192 14.62 -18.10 1.95
N ILE A 193 13.91 -17.87 3.05
CA ILE A 193 14.49 -17.48 4.33
C ILE A 193 14.65 -18.72 5.19
N LYS A 194 15.86 -18.93 5.72
CA LYS A 194 16.21 -20.09 6.54
C LYS A 194 16.83 -19.69 7.87
N SER A 195 16.62 -20.51 8.90
CA SER A 195 17.36 -20.50 10.15
C SER A 195 18.05 -21.86 10.29
N GLY A 196 19.36 -21.89 10.05
CA GLY A 196 20.08 -23.14 9.87
C GLY A 196 19.51 -23.97 8.70
N ASN A 197 19.11 -25.20 8.95
CA ASN A 197 18.47 -26.06 7.95
C ASN A 197 16.95 -25.90 7.85
N ASN A 198 16.34 -25.13 8.73
CA ASN A 198 14.89 -24.95 8.75
C ASN A 198 14.46 -23.80 7.84
N THR A 199 13.56 -24.06 6.90
CA THR A 199 12.92 -23.03 6.10
C THR A 199 11.89 -22.30 6.95
N ILE A 200 12.03 -20.98 7.06
CA ILE A 200 11.08 -20.10 7.77
C ILE A 200 10.00 -19.62 6.81
N ALA A 201 10.39 -19.17 5.62
CA ALA A 201 9.48 -18.67 4.60
C ALA A 201 10.03 -18.88 3.20
N THR A 202 9.14 -19.00 2.22
CA THR A 202 9.46 -19.07 0.80
C THR A 202 8.48 -18.18 0.03
N PHE A 203 9.00 -17.36 -0.89
CA PHE A 203 8.25 -16.45 -1.75
C PHE A 203 8.67 -16.71 -3.20
N THR A 204 7.71 -16.74 -4.12
CA THR A 204 7.94 -16.94 -5.57
C THR A 204 7.17 -15.90 -6.35
#